data_344a9a14b970299137a1230732436ee3
#
_entry.id   344a9a14b970299137a1230732436ee3
#
_cell.length_a   1.000
_cell.length_b   1.000
_cell.length_c   1.000
_cell.angle_alpha   90.00
_cell.angle_beta   90.00
_cell.angle_gamma   90.00
#
_symmetry.space_group_name_H-M   'P 1'
#
loop_
_entity.id
_entity.type
_entity.pdbx_description
1 polymer ?
#
loop_
_entity_poly.entity_id
_entity_poly.type
_entity_poly.pdbx_seq_one_letter_code
_entity_poly.pdbx_strand_id
1 'polypeptide(L)'
;MVELALPKNSKMTEGKTWPKPAGATNLREYRIYRWNPDDGENPRIDTYYIDVDNCGPMVLDGLLYIKNNIDPTLTLRRSCREGICGSCAMNIDGSNTLACTKGMDDVKGSVKVYPLPHMPVVKDLVPDLTNFYAQHRSIEPWLKTVSPPPVKEWKQSHDDRMKLDGLYECILCACCSASCPSYWWNGDRYLGPAVLLQAYRWLIDSRDEAKGERLDDLEDPFRLYRCHTIMNCAQTCPKGLNPAKAIAEIKKMMIERRV
;
A
#
# COMPACT_ATOMS: atom_id res chain seq x y z
N MET A 1 -34.27 13.20 19.44
CA MET A 1 -32.92 12.63 19.67
C MET A 1 -32.41 12.16 18.32
N VAL A 2 -31.20 12.55 17.93
CA VAL A 2 -30.58 12.00 16.73
C VAL A 2 -30.07 10.60 17.09
N GLU A 3 -30.64 9.57 16.50
CA GLU A 3 -30.23 8.20 16.70
C GLU A 3 -29.01 7.95 15.77
N LEU A 4 -27.83 7.77 16.35
CA LEU A 4 -26.61 7.46 15.61
C LEU A 4 -26.59 5.96 15.33
N ALA A 5 -27.05 5.57 14.15
CA ALA A 5 -26.91 4.21 13.67
C ALA A 5 -25.53 4.00 13.02
N LEU A 6 -24.84 2.92 13.39
CA LEU A 6 -23.60 2.54 12.71
C LEU A 6 -23.92 2.06 11.28
N PRO A 7 -23.05 2.40 10.32
CA PRO A 7 -23.20 1.89 8.96
C PRO A 7 -23.28 0.35 8.92
N LYS A 8 -23.98 -0.17 7.92
CA LYS A 8 -24.01 -1.62 7.67
C LYS A 8 -22.57 -2.14 7.53
N ASN A 9 -22.31 -3.34 8.06
CA ASN A 9 -20.98 -4.00 8.06
C ASN A 9 -19.85 -3.24 8.83
N SER A 10 -20.20 -2.31 9.71
CA SER A 10 -19.24 -1.54 10.50
C SER A 10 -18.77 -2.25 11.79
N LYS A 11 -19.41 -3.33 12.18
CA LYS A 11 -19.06 -4.11 13.38
C LYS A 11 -18.33 -5.39 13.01
N MET A 12 -17.20 -5.61 13.69
CA MET A 12 -16.47 -6.87 13.59
C MET A 12 -17.06 -7.90 14.56
N THR A 13 -17.33 -9.10 14.11
CA THR A 13 -17.86 -10.19 14.91
C THR A 13 -16.79 -11.27 15.16
N GLU A 14 -17.02 -12.13 16.16
CA GLU A 14 -16.24 -13.35 16.30
C GLU A 14 -16.58 -14.28 15.14
N GLY A 15 -15.52 -14.84 14.55
CA GLY A 15 -15.61 -15.76 13.46
C GLY A 15 -15.39 -17.21 13.91
N LYS A 16 -15.08 -18.08 12.95
CA LYS A 16 -14.83 -19.48 13.16
C LYS A 16 -13.42 -19.71 13.72
N THR A 17 -13.31 -20.58 14.73
CA THR A 17 -12.02 -21.14 15.16
C THR A 17 -11.83 -22.50 14.52
N TRP A 18 -10.77 -22.65 13.74
CA TRP A 18 -10.43 -23.89 13.05
C TRP A 18 -9.67 -24.84 13.96
N PRO A 19 -9.83 -26.16 13.78
CA PRO A 19 -9.14 -27.13 14.62
C PRO A 19 -7.62 -27.04 14.46
N LYS A 20 -6.90 -27.34 15.53
CA LYS A 20 -5.44 -27.42 15.52
C LYS A 20 -5.01 -28.65 14.70
N PRO A 21 -3.92 -28.54 13.89
CA PRO A 21 -3.36 -29.69 13.20
C PRO A 21 -2.96 -30.79 14.20
N ALA A 22 -3.37 -32.03 13.90
CA ALA A 22 -3.04 -33.18 14.77
C ALA A 22 -1.51 -33.43 14.77
N GLY A 23 -0.94 -33.65 15.94
CA GLY A 23 0.50 -33.94 16.09
C GLY A 23 1.45 -32.75 15.92
N ALA A 24 0.94 -31.55 15.72
CA ALA A 24 1.77 -30.35 15.60
C ALA A 24 2.45 -29.99 16.92
N THR A 25 3.75 -29.75 16.88
CA THR A 25 4.58 -29.41 18.04
C THR A 25 4.88 -27.92 18.15
N ASN A 26 4.84 -27.19 17.00
CA ASN A 26 5.20 -25.78 16.91
C ASN A 26 4.03 -24.98 16.29
N LEU A 27 3.02 -24.70 17.11
CA LEU A 27 1.79 -24.07 16.67
C LEU A 27 1.91 -22.55 16.63
N ARG A 28 1.50 -21.94 15.49
CA ARG A 28 1.31 -20.50 15.35
C ARG A 28 -0.16 -20.18 15.11
N GLU A 29 -0.69 -19.25 15.89
CA GLU A 29 -2.05 -18.76 15.75
C GLU A 29 -2.11 -17.61 14.75
N TYR A 30 -3.04 -17.68 13.81
CA TYR A 30 -3.41 -16.62 12.87
C TYR A 30 -4.82 -16.15 13.14
N ARG A 31 -5.02 -14.84 13.28
CA ARG A 31 -6.32 -14.18 13.41
C ARG A 31 -6.53 -13.33 12.17
N ILE A 32 -7.41 -13.78 11.29
CA ILE A 32 -7.54 -13.23 9.93
C ILE A 32 -8.91 -12.58 9.76
N TYR A 33 -8.91 -11.35 9.26
CA TYR A 33 -10.11 -10.66 8.83
C TYR A 33 -10.75 -11.41 7.65
N ARG A 34 -12.05 -11.68 7.78
CA ARG A 34 -12.86 -12.35 6.77
C ARG A 34 -14.11 -11.54 6.50
N TRP A 35 -14.36 -11.31 5.24
CA TRP A 35 -15.57 -10.65 4.76
C TRP A 35 -15.89 -11.07 3.33
N ASN A 36 -17.17 -11.32 3.06
CA ASN A 36 -17.67 -11.62 1.74
C ASN A 36 -18.80 -10.66 1.39
N PRO A 37 -18.76 -9.95 0.26
CA PRO A 37 -19.82 -9.02 -0.14
C PRO A 37 -21.15 -9.71 -0.43
N ASP A 38 -21.13 -11.00 -0.80
CA ASP A 38 -22.31 -11.73 -1.27
C ASP A 38 -23.23 -12.21 -0.14
N ASP A 39 -22.72 -12.41 1.08
CA ASP A 39 -23.52 -12.91 2.21
C ASP A 39 -24.20 -11.80 3.02
N GLY A 40 -23.76 -10.54 2.85
CA GLY A 40 -24.32 -9.38 3.52
C GLY A 40 -24.07 -9.31 5.02
N GLU A 41 -23.26 -10.22 5.56
CA GLU A 41 -22.92 -10.30 6.97
C GLU A 41 -21.84 -9.27 7.37
N ASN A 42 -21.75 -9.00 8.66
CA ASN A 42 -20.65 -8.18 9.19
C ASN A 42 -19.30 -8.91 9.02
N PRO A 43 -18.20 -8.16 8.86
CA PRO A 43 -16.87 -8.76 8.86
C PRO A 43 -16.61 -9.47 10.19
N ARG A 44 -15.83 -10.55 10.13
CA ARG A 44 -15.47 -11.37 11.28
C ARG A 44 -13.98 -11.65 11.33
N ILE A 45 -13.51 -12.14 12.46
CA ILE A 45 -12.13 -12.61 12.64
C ILE A 45 -12.17 -14.12 12.80
N ASP A 46 -11.67 -14.85 11.80
CA ASP A 46 -11.46 -16.28 11.90
C ASP A 46 -10.08 -16.60 12.51
N THR A 47 -10.02 -17.64 13.35
CA THR A 47 -8.80 -18.07 14.02
C THR A 47 -8.34 -19.41 13.42
N TYR A 48 -7.08 -19.43 12.97
CA TYR A 48 -6.43 -20.60 12.37
C TYR A 48 -5.18 -20.96 13.17
N TYR A 49 -4.85 -22.24 13.18
CA TYR A 49 -3.61 -22.75 13.74
C TYR A 49 -2.81 -23.44 12.64
N ILE A 50 -1.55 -23.07 12.51
CA ILE A 50 -0.62 -23.72 11.58
C ILE A 50 0.52 -24.37 12.35
N ASP A 51 1.09 -25.41 11.79
CA ASP A 51 2.34 -25.99 12.25
C ASP A 51 3.51 -25.30 11.50
N VAL A 52 4.32 -24.53 12.23
CA VAL A 52 5.41 -23.75 11.64
C VAL A 52 6.49 -24.67 11.05
N ASP A 53 6.67 -25.87 11.61
CA ASP A 53 7.68 -26.82 11.13
C ASP A 53 7.35 -27.37 9.72
N ASN A 54 6.07 -27.28 9.34
CA ASN A 54 5.56 -27.68 8.03
C ASN A 54 5.23 -26.46 7.11
N CYS A 55 5.71 -25.27 7.45
CA CYS A 55 5.43 -24.03 6.76
C CYS A 55 6.71 -23.20 6.57
N GLY A 56 6.76 -22.34 5.56
CA GLY A 56 7.85 -21.38 5.40
C GLY A 56 7.80 -20.26 6.47
N PRO A 57 8.89 -19.50 6.65
CA PRO A 57 9.04 -18.57 7.78
C PRO A 57 8.27 -17.25 7.65
N MET A 58 7.75 -16.92 6.46
CA MET A 58 7.08 -15.64 6.22
C MET A 58 5.58 -15.69 6.53
N VAL A 59 5.02 -14.55 6.91
CA VAL A 59 3.56 -14.44 7.13
C VAL A 59 2.77 -14.89 5.89
N LEU A 60 3.27 -14.60 4.69
CA LEU A 60 2.64 -15.07 3.45
C LEU A 60 2.61 -16.60 3.35
N ASP A 61 3.66 -17.28 3.80
CA ASP A 61 3.72 -18.74 3.74
C ASP A 61 2.62 -19.35 4.61
N GLY A 62 2.41 -18.79 5.82
CA GLY A 62 1.31 -19.18 6.69
C GLY A 62 -0.07 -18.94 6.08
N LEU A 63 -0.29 -17.80 5.41
CA LEU A 63 -1.53 -17.50 4.69
C LEU A 63 -1.77 -18.49 3.53
N LEU A 64 -0.73 -18.86 2.81
CA LEU A 64 -0.82 -19.87 1.74
C LEU A 64 -1.06 -21.28 2.29
N TYR A 65 -0.44 -21.62 3.41
CA TYR A 65 -0.71 -22.89 4.09
C TYR A 65 -2.19 -22.97 4.50
N ILE A 66 -2.73 -21.93 5.12
CA ILE A 66 -4.14 -21.85 5.49
C ILE A 66 -5.03 -22.02 4.26
N LYS A 67 -4.78 -21.26 3.20
CA LYS A 67 -5.58 -21.29 1.97
C LYS A 67 -5.54 -22.67 1.30
N ASN A 68 -4.41 -23.34 1.29
CA ASN A 68 -4.23 -24.59 0.54
C ASN A 68 -4.68 -25.82 1.34
N ASN A 69 -4.57 -25.80 2.68
CA ASN A 69 -4.75 -26.99 3.51
C ASN A 69 -5.93 -26.89 4.49
N ILE A 70 -6.38 -25.67 4.84
CA ILE A 70 -7.39 -25.48 5.88
C ILE A 70 -8.67 -24.86 5.31
N ASP A 71 -8.54 -23.69 4.65
CA ASP A 71 -9.68 -22.91 4.18
C ASP A 71 -9.43 -22.32 2.77
N PRO A 72 -9.83 -23.00 1.71
CA PRO A 72 -9.61 -22.56 0.34
C PRO A 72 -10.39 -21.29 -0.01
N THR A 73 -11.37 -20.87 0.80
CA THR A 73 -12.17 -19.66 0.58
C THR A 73 -11.43 -18.39 0.94
N LEU A 74 -10.31 -18.46 1.71
CA LEU A 74 -9.50 -17.30 2.06
C LEU A 74 -9.00 -16.59 0.80
N THR A 75 -9.32 -15.29 0.68
CA THR A 75 -8.98 -14.50 -0.50
C THR A 75 -7.86 -13.50 -0.19
N LEU A 76 -6.77 -13.56 -0.95
CA LEU A 76 -5.62 -12.66 -0.85
C LEU A 76 -4.94 -12.49 -2.20
N ARG A 77 -4.19 -11.39 -2.35
CA ARG A 77 -3.31 -11.18 -3.51
C ARG A 77 -1.88 -11.58 -3.17
N ARG A 78 -1.20 -12.22 -4.11
CA ARG A 78 0.23 -12.53 -4.01
C ARG A 78 0.83 -12.73 -5.39
N SER A 79 2.15 -12.54 -5.54
CA SER A 79 2.86 -12.81 -6.78
C SER A 79 4.34 -13.11 -6.52
N CYS A 80 5.22 -12.10 -6.49
CA CYS A 80 6.68 -12.24 -6.53
C CYS A 80 7.31 -12.98 -5.35
N ARG A 81 6.77 -12.85 -4.14
CA ARG A 81 7.28 -13.41 -2.86
C ARG A 81 8.63 -12.83 -2.40
N GLU A 82 9.12 -11.76 -3.02
CA GLU A 82 10.43 -11.14 -2.75
C GLU A 82 10.37 -9.61 -2.55
N GLY A 83 9.18 -9.08 -2.25
CA GLY A 83 9.00 -7.66 -1.95
C GLY A 83 9.08 -6.71 -3.16
N ILE A 84 8.80 -7.18 -4.39
CA ILE A 84 8.93 -6.39 -5.61
C ILE A 84 7.57 -5.97 -6.21
N CYS A 85 6.55 -6.83 -6.16
CA CYS A 85 5.29 -6.55 -6.86
C CYS A 85 4.26 -5.76 -6.03
N GLY A 86 4.42 -5.66 -4.71
CA GLY A 86 3.50 -4.95 -3.82
C GLY A 86 2.14 -5.63 -3.59
N SER A 87 1.81 -6.73 -4.29
CA SER A 87 0.47 -7.32 -4.30
C SER A 87 0.05 -7.92 -2.95
N CYS A 88 0.98 -8.39 -2.12
CA CYS A 88 0.71 -8.93 -0.79
C CYS A 88 0.74 -7.87 0.32
N ALA A 89 0.54 -6.59 -0.02
CA ALA A 89 0.43 -5.52 0.97
C ALA A 89 -0.84 -5.69 1.80
N MET A 90 -0.68 -5.69 3.11
CA MET A 90 -1.77 -5.83 4.08
C MET A 90 -1.37 -5.27 5.43
N ASN A 91 -2.30 -5.18 6.37
CA ASN A 91 -1.98 -4.79 7.74
C ASN A 91 -1.67 -6.07 8.54
N ILE A 92 -0.45 -6.15 9.05
CA ILE A 92 0.01 -7.28 9.87
C ILE A 92 0.37 -6.74 11.25
N ASP A 93 -0.35 -7.18 12.26
CA ASP A 93 -0.19 -6.79 13.66
C ASP A 93 -0.10 -5.25 13.86
N GLY A 94 -1.00 -4.52 13.17
CA GLY A 94 -1.10 -3.06 13.24
C GLY A 94 -0.18 -2.29 12.30
N SER A 95 0.73 -2.96 11.57
CA SER A 95 1.64 -2.32 10.61
C SER A 95 1.28 -2.66 9.18
N ASN A 96 1.21 -1.66 8.30
CA ASN A 96 1.03 -1.90 6.86
C ASN A 96 2.38 -2.33 6.27
N THR A 97 2.45 -3.54 5.75
CA THR A 97 3.70 -4.12 5.20
C THR A 97 3.38 -5.20 4.16
N LEU A 98 4.42 -5.82 3.62
CA LEU A 98 4.30 -6.93 2.68
C LEU A 98 4.36 -8.27 3.43
N ALA A 99 3.38 -9.12 3.22
CA ALA A 99 3.33 -10.43 3.88
C ALA A 99 4.48 -11.36 3.44
N CYS A 100 5.04 -11.17 2.26
CA CYS A 100 6.14 -11.99 1.74
C CYS A 100 7.52 -11.65 2.33
N THR A 101 7.66 -10.50 2.99
CA THR A 101 8.93 -10.07 3.61
C THR A 101 8.82 -9.89 5.12
N LYS A 102 7.62 -10.05 5.68
CA LYS A 102 7.40 -10.04 7.14
C LYS A 102 7.56 -11.45 7.68
N GLY A 103 8.57 -11.64 8.54
CA GLY A 103 8.79 -12.90 9.25
C GLY A 103 7.67 -13.19 10.26
N MET A 104 7.30 -14.44 10.43
CA MET A 104 6.36 -14.84 11.49
C MET A 104 6.96 -14.57 12.88
N ASP A 105 8.27 -14.75 13.04
CA ASP A 105 8.98 -14.53 14.31
C ASP A 105 9.10 -13.04 14.69
N ASP A 106 8.94 -12.13 13.73
CA ASP A 106 8.86 -10.69 13.99
C ASP A 106 7.55 -10.26 14.66
N VAL A 107 6.55 -11.15 14.71
CA VAL A 107 5.24 -10.90 15.32
C VAL A 107 5.15 -11.58 16.66
N LYS A 108 4.89 -10.82 17.73
CA LYS A 108 4.72 -11.38 19.07
C LYS A 108 3.30 -11.93 19.26
N GLY A 109 3.18 -13.18 19.72
CA GLY A 109 1.87 -13.81 19.94
C GLY A 109 1.16 -14.21 18.66
N SER A 110 -0.15 -14.02 18.56
CA SER A 110 -0.93 -14.36 17.37
C SER A 110 -0.65 -13.40 16.21
N VAL A 111 -0.56 -13.93 14.99
CA VAL A 111 -0.40 -13.13 13.75
C VAL A 111 -1.76 -12.58 13.36
N LYS A 112 -1.99 -11.28 13.57
CA LYS A 112 -3.24 -10.61 13.21
C LYS A 112 -3.12 -10.03 11.81
N VAL A 113 -4.02 -10.40 10.91
CA VAL A 113 -3.96 -10.00 9.50
C VAL A 113 -5.27 -9.36 9.07
N TYR A 114 -5.18 -8.15 8.53
CA TYR A 114 -6.28 -7.35 8.01
C TYR A 114 -5.95 -6.85 6.60
N PRO A 115 -6.94 -6.48 5.78
CA PRO A 115 -6.67 -5.73 4.55
C PRO A 115 -6.02 -4.38 4.87
N LEU A 116 -5.46 -3.71 3.87
CA LEU A 116 -4.98 -2.33 4.05
C LEU A 116 -6.12 -1.45 4.56
N PRO A 117 -5.91 -0.71 5.68
CA PRO A 117 -6.95 0.08 6.30
C PRO A 117 -7.37 1.28 5.44
N HIS A 118 -8.60 1.75 5.66
CA HIS A 118 -9.18 2.91 4.98
C HIS A 118 -9.27 2.82 3.46
N MET A 119 -9.25 1.59 2.93
CA MET A 119 -9.58 1.28 1.54
C MET A 119 -10.81 0.38 1.52
N PRO A 120 -11.72 0.50 0.54
CA PRO A 120 -12.84 -0.43 0.40
C PRO A 120 -12.31 -1.85 0.26
N VAL A 121 -13.01 -2.81 0.85
CA VAL A 121 -12.64 -4.23 0.75
C VAL A 121 -13.46 -4.90 -0.35
N VAL A 122 -12.78 -5.58 -1.27
CA VAL A 122 -13.43 -6.40 -2.30
C VAL A 122 -13.86 -7.73 -1.70
N LYS A 123 -12.97 -8.42 -0.99
CA LYS A 123 -13.21 -9.64 -0.24
C LYS A 123 -12.01 -9.95 0.67
N ASP A 124 -12.25 -10.35 1.90
CA ASP A 124 -11.24 -10.76 2.88
C ASP A 124 -10.05 -9.77 2.96
N LEU A 125 -8.87 -10.17 2.51
CA LEU A 125 -7.63 -9.38 2.55
C LEU A 125 -7.38 -8.56 1.27
N VAL A 126 -8.36 -8.48 0.37
CA VAL A 126 -8.23 -7.81 -0.92
C VAL A 126 -8.88 -6.43 -0.88
N PRO A 127 -8.09 -5.34 -0.81
CA PRO A 127 -8.61 -3.98 -0.92
C PRO A 127 -8.91 -3.60 -2.37
N ASP A 128 -9.84 -2.66 -2.57
CA ASP A 128 -10.06 -1.99 -3.85
C ASP A 128 -9.02 -0.87 -4.03
N LEU A 129 -8.22 -0.97 -5.07
CA LEU A 129 -7.19 0.00 -5.44
C LEU A 129 -7.58 0.86 -6.65
N THR A 130 -8.83 0.83 -7.08
CA THR A 130 -9.30 1.54 -8.30
C THR A 130 -9.01 3.04 -8.20
N ASN A 131 -9.41 3.68 -7.10
CA ASN A 131 -9.16 5.09 -6.87
C ASN A 131 -7.66 5.40 -6.79
N PHE A 132 -6.88 4.57 -6.11
CA PHE A 132 -5.43 4.73 -5.99
C PHE A 132 -4.73 4.73 -7.37
N TYR A 133 -5.09 3.80 -8.24
CA TYR A 133 -4.52 3.74 -9.59
C TYR A 133 -5.07 4.83 -10.52
N ALA A 134 -6.31 5.28 -10.34
CA ALA A 134 -6.84 6.43 -11.05
C ALA A 134 -6.06 7.71 -10.72
N GLN A 135 -5.75 7.92 -9.45
CA GLN A 135 -4.90 9.03 -8.99
C GLN A 135 -3.46 8.91 -9.52
N HIS A 136 -2.89 7.69 -9.53
CA HIS A 136 -1.57 7.48 -10.14
C HIS A 136 -1.58 7.79 -11.65
N ARG A 137 -2.60 7.37 -12.37
CA ARG A 137 -2.75 7.69 -13.79
C ARG A 137 -2.89 9.19 -14.04
N SER A 138 -3.55 9.93 -13.13
CA SER A 138 -3.80 11.37 -13.29
C SER A 138 -2.55 12.24 -13.27
N ILE A 139 -1.43 11.75 -12.73
CA ILE A 139 -0.15 12.47 -12.77
C ILE A 139 0.67 12.15 -14.03
N GLU A 140 0.11 11.38 -14.96
CA GLU A 140 0.74 10.97 -16.21
C GLU A 140 2.16 10.42 -16.01
N PRO A 141 2.29 9.24 -15.33
CA PRO A 141 3.56 8.69 -14.88
C PRO A 141 4.37 8.08 -16.04
N TRP A 142 4.65 8.86 -17.06
CA TRP A 142 5.49 8.52 -18.22
C TRP A 142 6.28 9.72 -18.68
N LEU A 143 7.35 9.48 -19.43
CA LEU A 143 8.20 10.55 -19.98
C LEU A 143 7.42 11.41 -20.97
N LYS A 144 7.41 12.72 -20.77
CA LYS A 144 6.85 13.72 -21.66
C LYS A 144 7.94 14.53 -22.31
N THR A 145 7.95 14.57 -23.64
CA THR A 145 8.92 15.31 -24.43
C THR A 145 8.20 16.07 -25.55
N VAL A 146 8.61 17.31 -25.80
CA VAL A 146 8.21 18.12 -26.93
C VAL A 146 9.27 18.07 -28.04
N SER A 147 10.52 17.82 -27.65
CA SER A 147 11.63 17.64 -28.59
C SER A 147 11.45 16.38 -29.43
N PRO A 148 11.87 16.39 -30.70
CA PRO A 148 11.79 15.20 -31.54
C PRO A 148 12.63 14.07 -30.93
N PRO A 149 12.18 12.81 -31.06
CA PRO A 149 12.91 11.70 -30.49
C PRO A 149 14.34 11.59 -31.08
N PRO A 150 15.34 11.35 -30.26
CA PRO A 150 16.71 11.19 -30.74
C PRO A 150 16.85 9.90 -31.58
N VAL A 151 17.87 9.85 -32.42
CA VAL A 151 18.11 8.69 -33.33
C VAL A 151 18.30 7.37 -32.56
N LYS A 152 18.84 7.42 -31.34
CA LYS A 152 19.08 6.23 -30.52
C LYS A 152 18.23 6.21 -29.26
N GLU A 153 18.58 7.06 -28.29
CA GLU A 153 17.98 7.06 -26.95
C GLU A 153 18.03 8.45 -26.29
N TRP A 154 17.12 8.69 -25.34
CA TRP A 154 17.18 9.84 -24.45
C TRP A 154 18.32 9.66 -23.46
N LYS A 155 19.37 10.44 -23.59
CA LYS A 155 20.53 10.37 -22.69
C LYS A 155 20.24 11.03 -21.36
N GLN A 156 20.82 10.48 -20.30
CA GLN A 156 20.80 11.03 -18.96
C GLN A 156 22.22 10.94 -18.38
N SER A 157 22.69 11.96 -17.68
CA SER A 157 23.96 11.89 -16.97
C SER A 157 23.86 10.92 -15.80
N HIS A 158 24.99 10.41 -15.33
CA HIS A 158 25.04 9.53 -14.15
C HIS A 158 24.49 10.28 -12.91
N ASP A 159 24.87 11.55 -12.72
CA ASP A 159 24.45 12.37 -11.60
C ASP A 159 22.93 12.63 -11.62
N ASP A 160 22.34 12.87 -12.80
CA ASP A 160 20.88 13.02 -12.92
C ASP A 160 20.16 11.71 -12.67
N ARG A 161 20.74 10.58 -13.11
CA ARG A 161 20.19 9.26 -12.81
C ARG A 161 20.17 8.98 -11.30
N MET A 162 21.25 9.35 -10.58
CA MET A 162 21.33 9.17 -9.12
C MET A 162 20.29 9.96 -8.35
N LYS A 163 19.83 11.11 -8.87
CA LYS A 163 18.73 11.90 -8.24
C LYS A 163 17.41 11.13 -8.16
N LEU A 164 17.22 10.09 -9.00
CA LEU A 164 16.02 9.27 -9.02
C LEU A 164 16.06 8.14 -7.98
N ASP A 165 17.21 7.89 -7.35
CA ASP A 165 17.33 6.87 -6.31
C ASP A 165 16.48 7.24 -5.08
N GLY A 166 15.76 6.24 -4.55
CA GLY A 166 14.75 6.45 -3.51
C GLY A 166 13.38 6.88 -4.04
N LEU A 167 13.19 6.96 -5.36
CA LEU A 167 11.92 7.34 -5.99
C LEU A 167 11.40 6.25 -6.95
N TYR A 168 12.23 5.80 -7.89
CA TYR A 168 11.81 4.82 -8.91
C TYR A 168 11.58 3.42 -8.33
N GLU A 169 12.13 3.13 -7.15
CA GLU A 169 11.96 1.84 -6.46
C GLU A 169 10.57 1.68 -5.84
N CYS A 170 9.71 2.69 -5.93
CA CYS A 170 8.35 2.59 -5.45
C CYS A 170 7.56 1.53 -6.22
N ILE A 171 7.07 0.53 -5.50
CA ILE A 171 6.33 -0.63 -6.03
C ILE A 171 4.81 -0.45 -6.01
N LEU A 172 4.31 0.76 -5.73
CA LEU A 172 2.88 1.09 -5.67
C LEU A 172 2.05 0.15 -4.78
N CYS A 173 2.63 -0.34 -3.68
CA CYS A 173 1.96 -1.26 -2.75
C CYS A 173 0.84 -0.62 -1.91
N ALA A 174 0.71 0.69 -1.94
CA ALA A 174 -0.26 1.50 -1.20
C ALA A 174 -0.12 1.49 0.34
N CYS A 175 0.87 0.82 0.95
CA CYS A 175 1.07 0.83 2.41
C CYS A 175 1.14 2.25 2.99
N CYS A 176 1.88 3.15 2.35
CA CYS A 176 2.04 4.54 2.79
C CYS A 176 0.74 5.36 2.66
N SER A 177 -0.02 5.18 1.58
CA SER A 177 -1.32 5.86 1.39
C SER A 177 -2.35 5.37 2.40
N ALA A 178 -2.42 4.06 2.64
CA ALA A 178 -3.28 3.47 3.66
C ALA A 178 -2.90 3.86 5.11
N SER A 179 -1.67 4.32 5.35
CA SER A 179 -1.21 4.80 6.67
C SER A 179 -1.36 6.30 6.88
N CYS A 180 -1.78 7.04 5.85
CA CYS A 180 -1.81 8.49 5.89
C CYS A 180 -3.18 9.03 6.36
N PRO A 181 -3.28 9.69 7.54
CA PRO A 181 -4.55 10.25 8.01
C PRO A 181 -5.18 11.25 7.04
N SER A 182 -4.35 12.07 6.36
CA SER A 182 -4.85 13.00 5.35
C SER A 182 -5.50 12.28 4.16
N TYR A 183 -4.99 11.10 3.78
CA TYR A 183 -5.58 10.27 2.74
C TYR A 183 -6.88 9.59 3.18
N TRP A 184 -6.98 9.20 4.46
CA TRP A 184 -8.22 8.62 5.00
C TRP A 184 -9.42 9.56 4.84
N TRP A 185 -9.22 10.86 5.11
CA TRP A 185 -10.30 11.86 5.11
C TRP A 185 -10.51 12.55 3.76
N ASN A 186 -9.52 12.55 2.89
CA ASN A 186 -9.55 13.26 1.61
C ASN A 186 -9.10 12.37 0.44
N GLY A 187 -9.28 11.06 0.53
CA GLY A 187 -8.82 10.10 -0.49
C GLY A 187 -9.46 10.26 -1.86
N ASP A 188 -10.55 11.01 -1.95
CA ASP A 188 -11.21 11.40 -3.20
C ASP A 188 -10.41 12.45 -4.00
N ARG A 189 -9.68 13.34 -3.32
CA ARG A 189 -9.00 14.49 -3.94
C ARG A 189 -7.50 14.54 -3.65
N TYR A 190 -7.07 14.17 -2.46
CA TYR A 190 -5.66 14.14 -2.08
C TYR A 190 -4.96 12.97 -2.74
N LEU A 191 -3.90 13.25 -3.52
CA LEU A 191 -3.17 12.22 -4.27
C LEU A 191 -2.46 11.19 -3.39
N GLY A 192 -2.18 11.55 -2.15
CA GLY A 192 -1.51 10.66 -1.20
C GLY A 192 0.00 10.51 -1.43
N PRO A 193 0.68 9.87 -0.46
CA PRO A 193 2.14 9.85 -0.44
C PRO A 193 2.76 9.07 -1.60
N ALA A 194 2.19 7.94 -2.01
CA ALA A 194 2.76 7.13 -3.08
C ALA A 194 2.70 7.85 -4.44
N VAL A 195 1.55 8.45 -4.76
CA VAL A 195 1.34 9.15 -6.03
C VAL A 195 2.19 10.43 -6.07
N LEU A 196 2.29 11.17 -4.98
CA LEU A 196 3.14 12.38 -4.92
C LEU A 196 4.64 12.04 -4.98
N LEU A 197 5.08 10.91 -4.42
CA LEU A 197 6.45 10.44 -4.62
C LEU A 197 6.73 10.14 -6.09
N GLN A 198 5.78 9.49 -6.78
CA GLN A 198 5.90 9.24 -8.22
C GLN A 198 5.82 10.53 -9.04
N ALA A 199 5.01 11.51 -8.65
CA ALA A 199 4.99 12.82 -9.29
C ALA A 199 6.37 13.52 -9.19
N TYR A 200 6.98 13.50 -8.00
CA TYR A 200 8.32 14.07 -7.80
C TYR A 200 9.37 13.38 -8.67
N ARG A 201 9.30 12.06 -8.81
CA ARG A 201 10.19 11.30 -9.68
C ARG A 201 10.18 11.84 -11.11
N TRP A 202 9.02 12.20 -11.66
CA TRP A 202 8.91 12.76 -13.01
C TRP A 202 9.30 14.23 -13.08
N LEU A 203 9.05 15.02 -12.04
CA LEU A 203 9.45 16.44 -11.94
C LEU A 203 10.97 16.63 -11.97
N ILE A 204 11.76 15.66 -11.50
CA ILE A 204 13.22 15.76 -11.45
C ILE A 204 13.93 14.89 -12.50
N ASP A 205 13.20 14.17 -13.33
CA ASP A 205 13.81 13.43 -14.44
C ASP A 205 14.31 14.43 -15.49
N SER A 206 15.62 14.47 -15.69
CA SER A 206 16.27 15.44 -16.60
C SER A 206 15.87 15.29 -18.08
N ARG A 207 15.20 14.20 -18.42
CA ARG A 207 14.69 13.91 -19.77
C ARG A 207 13.25 14.40 -19.97
N ASP A 208 12.54 14.69 -18.86
CA ASP A 208 11.14 15.15 -18.93
C ASP A 208 11.09 16.66 -19.17
N GLU A 209 10.35 17.08 -20.19
CA GLU A 209 10.24 18.48 -20.62
C GLU A 209 8.95 19.15 -20.13
N ALA A 210 8.07 18.41 -19.44
CA ALA A 210 6.76 18.90 -19.00
C ALA A 210 6.71 19.37 -17.53
N LYS A 211 7.84 19.76 -16.94
CA LYS A 211 7.93 20.13 -15.51
C LYS A 211 6.92 21.23 -15.12
N GLY A 212 6.74 22.26 -15.95
CA GLY A 212 5.79 23.35 -15.68
C GLY A 212 4.36 22.84 -15.62
N GLU A 213 3.93 22.12 -16.63
CA GLU A 213 2.60 21.50 -16.74
C GLU A 213 2.30 20.56 -15.56
N ARG A 214 3.29 19.72 -15.17
CA ARG A 214 3.15 18.83 -14.01
C ARG A 214 2.98 19.59 -12.69
N LEU A 215 3.69 20.70 -12.52
CA LEU A 215 3.52 21.56 -11.34
C LEU A 215 2.15 22.24 -11.34
N ASP A 216 1.66 22.70 -12.51
CA ASP A 216 0.32 23.29 -12.63
C ASP A 216 -0.76 22.30 -12.25
N ASP A 217 -0.68 21.04 -12.71
CA ASP A 217 -1.61 19.98 -12.37
C ASP A 217 -1.61 19.65 -10.86
N LEU A 218 -0.45 19.74 -10.20
CA LEU A 218 -0.33 19.48 -8.77
C LEU A 218 -0.75 20.67 -7.90
N GLU A 219 -0.81 21.90 -8.43
CA GLU A 219 -1.11 23.12 -7.69
C GLU A 219 -2.61 23.26 -7.37
N ASP A 220 -3.07 22.42 -6.46
CA ASP A 220 -4.44 22.39 -5.95
C ASP A 220 -4.42 22.23 -4.42
N PRO A 221 -5.29 22.95 -3.68
CA PRO A 221 -5.34 22.88 -2.23
C PRO A 221 -5.56 21.48 -1.65
N PHE A 222 -6.18 20.58 -2.43
CA PHE A 222 -6.44 19.20 -2.02
C PHE A 222 -5.42 18.23 -2.57
N ARG A 223 -5.00 18.34 -3.83
CA ARG A 223 -4.10 17.37 -4.47
C ARG A 223 -2.74 17.26 -3.77
N LEU A 224 -2.11 18.40 -3.44
CA LEU A 224 -0.77 18.47 -2.84
C LEU A 224 -0.79 18.89 -1.36
N TYR A 225 -1.52 19.96 -1.03
CA TYR A 225 -1.33 20.67 0.23
C TYR A 225 -1.98 20.03 1.46
N ARG A 226 -2.69 18.90 1.31
CA ARG A 226 -3.21 18.10 2.44
C ARG A 226 -2.15 17.30 3.19
N CYS A 227 -0.90 17.31 2.71
CA CYS A 227 0.20 16.73 3.45
C CYS A 227 0.59 17.63 4.63
N HIS A 228 0.46 17.09 5.85
CA HIS A 228 0.84 17.74 7.12
C HIS A 228 2.12 17.19 7.73
N THR A 229 2.92 16.45 6.95
CA THR A 229 4.23 15.91 7.37
C THR A 229 4.15 15.02 8.63
N ILE A 230 3.11 14.16 8.72
CA ILE A 230 2.89 13.25 9.86
C ILE A 230 3.94 12.11 9.88
N MET A 231 4.59 11.82 8.74
CA MET A 231 5.69 10.86 8.56
C MET A 231 5.29 9.36 8.58
N ASN A 232 4.05 8.99 8.85
CA ASN A 232 3.61 7.58 8.81
C ASN A 232 3.97 6.90 7.49
N CYS A 233 3.91 7.63 6.38
CA CYS A 233 4.25 7.12 5.05
C CYS A 233 5.70 6.68 4.90
N ALA A 234 6.64 7.37 5.54
CA ALA A 234 8.06 7.00 5.54
C ALA A 234 8.33 5.81 6.48
N GLN A 235 7.66 5.78 7.64
CA GLN A 235 7.84 4.71 8.63
C GLN A 235 7.31 3.36 8.13
N THR A 236 6.18 3.36 7.40
CA THR A 236 5.52 2.14 6.95
C THR A 236 6.03 1.62 5.60
N CYS A 237 6.88 2.36 4.90
CA CYS A 237 7.30 1.96 3.56
C CYS A 237 8.17 0.69 3.57
N PRO A 238 7.72 -0.43 2.98
CA PRO A 238 8.49 -1.69 2.99
C PRO A 238 9.76 -1.62 2.13
N LYS A 239 9.91 -0.55 1.32
CA LYS A 239 11.13 -0.28 0.52
C LYS A 239 12.04 0.77 1.17
N GLY A 240 11.70 1.28 2.37
CA GLY A 240 12.49 2.30 3.05
C GLY A 240 12.50 3.68 2.38
N LEU A 241 11.53 3.95 1.50
CA LEU A 241 11.43 5.23 0.79
C LEU A 241 10.85 6.34 1.69
N ASN A 242 11.10 7.60 1.31
CA ASN A 242 10.60 8.75 2.05
C ASN A 242 9.65 9.63 1.21
N PRO A 243 8.36 9.28 1.12
CA PRO A 243 7.38 10.08 0.39
C PRO A 243 7.21 11.50 0.95
N ALA A 244 7.35 11.68 2.26
CA ALA A 244 7.21 13.00 2.88
C ALA A 244 8.30 13.98 2.41
N LYS A 245 9.55 13.52 2.23
CA LYS A 245 10.64 14.31 1.63
C LYS A 245 10.30 14.70 0.19
N ALA A 246 9.84 13.76 -0.63
CA ALA A 246 9.44 14.05 -2.01
C ALA A 246 8.33 15.13 -2.08
N ILE A 247 7.32 15.05 -1.20
CA ILE A 247 6.25 16.05 -1.13
C ILE A 247 6.81 17.43 -0.71
N ALA A 248 7.75 17.47 0.23
CA ALA A 248 8.38 18.72 0.66
C ALA A 248 9.15 19.37 -0.51
N GLU A 249 9.88 18.59 -1.30
CA GLU A 249 10.59 19.08 -2.48
C GLU A 249 9.63 19.61 -3.56
N ILE A 250 8.49 18.94 -3.81
CA ILE A 250 7.45 19.49 -4.70
C ILE A 250 6.97 20.84 -4.20
N LYS A 251 6.67 20.99 -2.90
CA LYS A 251 6.24 22.27 -2.32
C LYS A 251 7.30 23.36 -2.45
N LYS A 252 8.58 23.01 -2.32
CA LYS A 252 9.69 23.91 -2.56
C LYS A 252 9.72 24.37 -4.01
N MET A 253 9.60 23.48 -4.98
CA MET A 253 9.50 23.83 -6.41
C MET A 253 8.32 24.77 -6.71
N MET A 254 7.18 24.61 -6.01
CA MET A 254 6.03 25.52 -6.14
C MET A 254 6.34 26.95 -5.70
N ILE A 255 7.18 27.11 -4.68
CA ILE A 255 7.62 28.44 -4.22
C ILE A 255 8.64 29.02 -5.20
N GLU A 256 9.65 28.25 -5.55
CA GLU A 256 10.75 28.69 -6.43
C GLU A 256 10.27 29.19 -7.79
N ARG A 257 9.21 28.64 -8.36
CA ARG A 257 8.66 29.09 -9.64
C ARG A 257 7.89 30.42 -9.57
N ARG A 258 7.58 30.92 -8.35
CA ARG A 258 6.84 32.16 -8.13
C ARG A 258 7.74 33.34 -7.79
N VAL A 259 9.00 33.06 -7.48
CA VAL A 259 10.07 34.05 -7.20
C VAL A 259 10.88 34.30 -8.45
#